data_e1289d893164a90ea03001db55f34878
#
_entry.id   e1289d893164a90ea03001db55f34878
#
_cell.length_a   1.000
_cell.length_b   1.000
_cell.length_c   1.000
_cell.angle_alpha   90.00
_cell.angle_beta   90.00
_cell.angle_gamma   90.00
#
_symmetry.space_group_name_H-M   'P 1'
#
loop_
_entity.id
_entity.type
_entity.pdbx_description
1 polymer ?
#
loop_
_entity_poly.entity_id
_entity_poly.type
_entity_poly.pdbx_seq_one_letter_code
_entity_poly.pdbx_strand_id
1 'polypeptide(L)'
;MPRVNISGFTFIRNGVLLGYPFVPSIRSLLPLCDEIIVNVPRSADNTLEMVKAIGNPKIRIIETAWNEGQRTAGLALSHHTNLALKECAGDWCVYIQADEVLHEDSVPAIRAAMERELNDPIVRGLLVDYTHFYGSYWTYVCSFGWYYQEVRVVRRDPDIHSCGDAQGFRAVDGQKLRVKTSGGRYFHYGHALKPDLAESKLRNLSSLYHDDAGVEEEVRSRPPRFYDDDQKVKPFTDTHPAVMRDIVAAADWIYTSRNPLIRFRREYFWEDIALLVKRCTGLTVGVHRNYRLIK
;
A
#
# COMPACT_ATOMS: atom_id res chain seq x y z
N MET A 1 21.36 20.73 -10.84
CA MET A 1 20.59 19.66 -11.51
C MET A 1 19.19 20.16 -11.75
N PRO A 2 18.51 19.80 -12.83
CA PRO A 2 17.11 20.20 -13.01
C PRO A 2 16.29 19.64 -11.85
N ARG A 3 15.38 20.44 -11.31
CA ARG A 3 14.47 20.04 -10.25
C ARG A 3 13.51 19.01 -10.84
N VAL A 4 13.39 17.85 -10.21
CA VAL A 4 12.43 16.81 -10.57
C VAL A 4 11.02 17.22 -10.09
N ASN A 5 10.02 17.14 -10.94
CA ASN A 5 8.62 17.36 -10.58
C ASN A 5 7.98 16.02 -10.20
N ILE A 6 7.28 15.99 -9.07
CA ILE A 6 6.75 14.76 -8.49
C ILE A 6 5.26 14.91 -8.24
N SER A 7 4.45 14.06 -8.88
CA SER A 7 3.03 13.94 -8.58
C SER A 7 2.79 12.76 -7.63
N GLY A 8 2.12 13.00 -6.51
CA GLY A 8 1.53 11.93 -5.71
C GLY A 8 0.16 11.55 -6.26
N PHE A 9 -0.27 10.29 -6.11
CA PHE A 9 -1.63 9.91 -6.46
C PHE A 9 -2.15 8.74 -5.64
N THR A 10 -3.46 8.75 -5.44
CA THR A 10 -4.20 7.71 -4.72
C THR A 10 -5.66 7.70 -5.15
N PHE A 11 -6.37 6.61 -4.83
CA PHE A 11 -7.82 6.66 -4.78
C PHE A 11 -8.32 6.17 -3.42
N ILE A 12 -9.46 6.69 -2.98
CA ILE A 12 -10.03 6.37 -1.67
C ILE A 12 -11.55 6.30 -1.77
N ARG A 13 -12.10 5.14 -1.42
CA ARG A 13 -13.56 4.93 -1.30
C ARG A 13 -13.88 4.33 0.07
N ASN A 14 -14.89 4.86 0.74
CA ASN A 14 -15.36 4.37 2.05
C ASN A 14 -14.23 4.28 3.10
N GLY A 15 -13.31 5.22 3.09
CA GLY A 15 -12.11 5.19 3.94
C GLY A 15 -12.43 5.24 5.44
N VAL A 16 -13.53 5.91 5.82
CA VAL A 16 -14.01 5.96 7.21
C VAL A 16 -14.60 4.62 7.61
N LEU A 17 -15.50 4.07 6.79
CA LEU A 17 -16.14 2.75 7.04
C LEU A 17 -15.11 1.62 7.12
N LEU A 18 -14.01 1.72 6.38
CA LEU A 18 -12.97 0.70 6.33
C LEU A 18 -11.86 0.95 7.36
N GLY A 19 -11.94 2.05 8.11
CA GLY A 19 -10.94 2.38 9.14
C GLY A 19 -9.54 2.66 8.57
N TYR A 20 -9.44 3.11 7.31
CA TYR A 20 -8.15 3.41 6.69
C TYR A 20 -7.57 4.72 7.21
N PRO A 21 -6.26 4.80 7.46
CA PRO A 21 -5.58 6.04 7.82
C PRO A 21 -5.32 6.93 6.58
N PHE A 22 -6.35 7.16 5.75
CA PHE A 22 -6.19 7.81 4.44
C PHE A 22 -5.77 9.28 4.54
N VAL A 23 -6.18 10.00 5.58
CA VAL A 23 -5.73 11.38 5.81
C VAL A 23 -4.22 11.41 6.12
N PRO A 24 -3.69 10.61 7.07
CA PRO A 24 -2.25 10.40 7.21
C PRO A 24 -1.55 9.93 5.93
N SER A 25 -2.14 9.00 5.17
CA SER A 25 -1.63 8.52 3.90
C SER A 25 -1.36 9.68 2.94
N ILE A 26 -2.36 10.51 2.66
CA ILE A 26 -2.22 11.69 1.79
C ILE A 26 -1.19 12.67 2.36
N ARG A 27 -1.27 12.99 3.66
CA ARG A 27 -0.37 13.95 4.33
C ARG A 27 1.09 13.51 4.28
N SER A 28 1.36 12.20 4.29
CA SER A 28 2.72 11.67 4.22
C SER A 28 3.42 11.95 2.88
N LEU A 29 2.66 12.19 1.81
CA LEU A 29 3.20 12.56 0.50
C LEU A 29 3.53 14.06 0.36
N LEU A 30 2.98 14.93 1.21
CA LEU A 30 3.15 16.39 1.09
C LEU A 30 4.60 16.87 1.08
N PRO A 31 5.54 16.28 1.88
CA PRO A 31 6.94 16.66 1.85
C PRO A 31 7.67 16.23 0.56
N LEU A 32 7.19 15.18 -0.10
CA LEU A 32 7.82 14.60 -1.27
C LEU A 32 7.31 15.20 -2.58
N CYS A 33 5.99 15.39 -2.69
CA CYS A 33 5.29 15.70 -3.94
C CYS A 33 5.08 17.19 -4.14
N ASP A 34 5.06 17.63 -5.39
CA ASP A 34 4.72 19.00 -5.80
C ASP A 34 3.20 19.16 -5.99
N GLU A 35 2.51 18.09 -6.40
CA GLU A 35 1.05 17.94 -6.43
C GLU A 35 0.63 16.57 -5.94
N ILE A 36 -0.63 16.43 -5.50
CA ILE A 36 -1.22 15.14 -5.11
C ILE A 36 -2.62 15.02 -5.70
N ILE A 37 -2.83 14.01 -6.52
CA ILE A 37 -4.11 13.68 -7.12
C ILE A 37 -4.83 12.66 -6.25
N VAL A 38 -5.98 13.05 -5.71
CA VAL A 38 -6.81 12.16 -4.90
C VAL A 38 -8.11 11.88 -5.63
N ASN A 39 -8.23 10.67 -6.17
CA ASN A 39 -9.48 10.20 -6.74
C ASN A 39 -10.39 9.70 -5.60
N VAL A 40 -11.56 10.32 -5.45
CA VAL A 40 -12.56 9.92 -4.47
C VAL A 40 -13.80 9.42 -5.21
N PRO A 41 -13.90 8.12 -5.49
CA PRO A 41 -15.12 7.53 -6.00
C PRO A 41 -16.27 7.74 -5.00
N ARG A 42 -17.51 7.81 -5.50
CA ARG A 42 -18.69 7.99 -4.66
C ARG A 42 -18.64 7.05 -3.46
N SER A 43 -18.53 7.63 -2.27
CA SER A 43 -18.45 6.95 -0.98
C SER A 43 -19.79 7.03 -0.25
N ALA A 44 -20.06 6.05 0.63
CA ALA A 44 -21.23 6.01 1.49
C ALA A 44 -21.00 6.67 2.87
N ASP A 45 -19.79 7.24 3.06
CA ASP A 45 -19.35 7.85 4.31
C ASP A 45 -18.74 9.24 4.07
N ASN A 46 -18.19 9.87 5.09
CA ASN A 46 -17.63 11.23 5.03
C ASN A 46 -16.19 11.28 4.45
N THR A 47 -15.79 10.29 3.65
CA THR A 47 -14.43 10.23 3.07
C THR A 47 -14.09 11.50 2.27
N LEU A 48 -15.00 11.96 1.41
CA LEU A 48 -14.77 13.14 0.57
C LEU A 48 -14.57 14.40 1.41
N GLU A 49 -15.43 14.61 2.40
CA GLU A 49 -15.38 15.78 3.28
C GLU A 49 -14.07 15.80 4.09
N MET A 50 -13.62 14.65 4.57
CA MET A 50 -12.35 14.52 5.28
C MET A 50 -11.15 14.80 4.37
N VAL A 51 -11.18 14.36 3.11
CA VAL A 51 -10.12 14.70 2.14
C VAL A 51 -10.12 16.20 1.84
N LYS A 52 -11.29 16.81 1.62
CA LYS A 52 -11.44 18.27 1.43
C LYS A 52 -10.92 19.06 2.65
N ALA A 53 -11.17 18.58 3.86
CA ALA A 53 -10.73 19.21 5.11
C ALA A 53 -9.19 19.20 5.33
N ILE A 54 -8.41 18.44 4.54
CA ILE A 54 -6.94 18.52 4.59
C ILE A 54 -6.47 19.95 4.20
N GLY A 55 -7.17 20.61 3.27
CA GLY A 55 -7.02 22.03 2.98
C GLY A 55 -5.65 22.45 2.43
N ASN A 56 -4.92 21.53 1.78
CA ASN A 56 -3.59 21.83 1.23
C ASN A 56 -3.64 22.13 -0.25
N PRO A 57 -3.04 23.23 -0.75
CA PRO A 57 -3.12 23.64 -2.16
C PRO A 57 -2.45 22.68 -3.14
N LYS A 58 -1.58 21.78 -2.67
CA LYS A 58 -0.99 20.71 -3.50
C LYS A 58 -2.00 19.60 -3.84
N ILE A 59 -3.12 19.51 -3.12
CA ILE A 59 -4.10 18.43 -3.28
C ILE A 59 -5.15 18.83 -4.30
N ARG A 60 -5.26 18.03 -5.36
CA ARG A 60 -6.33 18.13 -6.36
C ARG A 60 -7.22 16.90 -6.25
N ILE A 61 -8.49 17.11 -5.95
CA ILE A 61 -9.49 16.06 -5.80
C ILE A 61 -10.20 15.86 -7.13
N ILE A 62 -10.37 14.60 -7.54
CA ILE A 62 -11.25 14.20 -8.62
C ILE A 62 -12.33 13.28 -8.06
N GLU A 63 -13.58 13.57 -8.39
CA GLU A 63 -14.74 12.78 -7.96
C GLU A 63 -15.18 11.90 -9.14
N THR A 64 -15.30 10.59 -8.90
CA THR A 64 -15.65 9.63 -9.94
C THR A 64 -16.84 8.76 -9.51
N ALA A 65 -17.55 8.20 -10.50
CA ALA A 65 -18.58 7.22 -10.22
C ALA A 65 -17.93 5.87 -9.84
N TRP A 66 -18.56 5.14 -8.94
CA TRP A 66 -18.20 3.75 -8.64
C TRP A 66 -19.17 2.81 -9.33
N ASN A 67 -18.68 1.80 -10.03
CA ASN A 67 -19.49 0.78 -10.66
C ASN A 67 -19.60 -0.45 -9.76
N GLU A 68 -20.72 -0.59 -9.06
CA GLU A 68 -21.01 -1.72 -8.16
C GLU A 68 -21.05 -3.09 -8.89
N GLY A 69 -21.27 -3.09 -10.21
CA GLY A 69 -21.29 -4.32 -11.02
C GLY A 69 -19.90 -4.83 -11.40
N GLN A 70 -18.84 -4.06 -11.14
CA GLN A 70 -17.49 -4.42 -11.53
C GLN A 70 -16.77 -5.23 -10.40
N ARG A 71 -17.22 -6.48 -10.22
CA ARG A 71 -16.75 -7.40 -9.17
C ARG A 71 -15.77 -8.46 -9.68
N THR A 72 -14.91 -8.11 -10.61
CA THR A 72 -14.00 -9.09 -11.23
C THR A 72 -12.56 -8.83 -10.82
N ALA A 73 -11.98 -9.75 -10.03
CA ALA A 73 -10.54 -9.80 -9.69
C ALA A 73 -9.92 -8.47 -9.27
N GLY A 74 -10.67 -7.64 -8.52
CA GLY A 74 -10.17 -6.34 -8.04
C GLY A 74 -9.96 -5.28 -9.13
N LEU A 75 -10.44 -5.47 -10.36
CA LEU A 75 -10.24 -4.53 -11.48
C LEU A 75 -10.75 -3.12 -11.20
N ALA A 76 -11.76 -2.97 -10.34
CA ALA A 76 -12.23 -1.66 -9.90
C ALA A 76 -11.11 -0.85 -9.22
N LEU A 77 -10.23 -1.52 -8.46
CA LEU A 77 -9.12 -0.86 -7.76
C LEU A 77 -8.11 -0.29 -8.75
N SER A 78 -7.65 -1.10 -9.72
CA SER A 78 -6.72 -0.62 -10.75
C SER A 78 -7.35 0.43 -11.67
N HIS A 79 -8.65 0.31 -11.98
CA HIS A 79 -9.37 1.34 -12.75
C HIS A 79 -9.30 2.71 -12.08
N HIS A 80 -9.68 2.80 -10.79
CA HIS A 80 -9.67 4.07 -10.05
C HIS A 80 -8.25 4.59 -9.78
N THR A 81 -7.27 3.71 -9.61
CA THR A 81 -5.84 4.06 -9.54
C THR A 81 -5.39 4.69 -10.86
N ASN A 82 -5.76 4.11 -12.01
CA ASN A 82 -5.39 4.62 -13.32
C ASN A 82 -6.06 5.97 -13.65
N LEU A 83 -7.29 6.21 -13.18
CA LEU A 83 -7.92 7.52 -13.30
C LEU A 83 -7.08 8.61 -12.60
N ALA A 84 -6.58 8.33 -11.39
CA ALA A 84 -5.71 9.26 -10.67
C ALA A 84 -4.34 9.40 -11.35
N LEU A 85 -3.71 8.31 -11.78
CA LEU A 85 -2.41 8.32 -12.46
C LEU A 85 -2.43 9.16 -13.74
N LYS A 86 -3.50 9.07 -14.52
CA LYS A 86 -3.68 9.82 -15.78
C LYS A 86 -3.65 11.34 -15.57
N GLU A 87 -4.06 11.80 -14.40
CA GLU A 87 -4.11 13.22 -14.05
C GLU A 87 -2.77 13.79 -13.53
N CYS A 88 -1.76 12.93 -13.29
CA CYS A 88 -0.44 13.35 -12.85
C CYS A 88 0.31 14.11 -13.95
N ALA A 89 0.99 15.21 -13.56
CA ALA A 89 1.77 16.05 -14.47
C ALA A 89 3.30 15.97 -14.24
N GLY A 90 3.73 15.40 -13.12
CA GLY A 90 5.14 15.27 -12.72
C GLY A 90 5.95 14.31 -13.59
N ASP A 91 7.27 14.41 -13.55
CA ASP A 91 8.20 13.48 -14.22
C ASP A 91 8.08 12.06 -13.63
N TRP A 92 7.85 12.00 -12.33
CA TRP A 92 7.58 10.79 -11.56
C TRP A 92 6.23 10.87 -10.87
N CYS A 93 5.54 9.73 -10.82
CA CYS A 93 4.25 9.57 -10.16
C CYS A 93 4.41 8.60 -8.97
N VAL A 94 4.09 9.06 -7.77
CA VAL A 94 4.21 8.31 -6.51
C VAL A 94 2.83 7.83 -6.09
N TYR A 95 2.64 6.51 -6.14
CA TYR A 95 1.41 5.87 -5.71
C TYR A 95 1.42 5.56 -4.22
N ILE A 96 0.30 5.80 -3.56
CA ILE A 96 0.06 5.35 -2.19
C ILE A 96 -1.37 4.83 -2.06
N GLN A 97 -1.57 3.73 -1.33
CA GLN A 97 -2.91 3.21 -1.01
C GLN A 97 -3.45 3.90 0.24
N ALA A 98 -4.77 3.86 0.44
CA ALA A 98 -5.44 4.53 1.55
C ALA A 98 -5.01 4.03 2.95
N ASP A 99 -4.46 2.83 3.01
CA ASP A 99 -3.96 2.16 4.22
C ASP A 99 -2.42 2.10 4.30
N GLU A 100 -1.74 2.83 3.43
CA GLU A 100 -0.28 2.96 3.43
C GLU A 100 0.14 4.37 3.88
N VAL A 101 1.26 4.48 4.57
CA VAL A 101 1.84 5.77 4.99
C VAL A 101 3.34 5.76 4.71
N LEU A 102 3.83 6.81 4.03
CA LEU A 102 5.25 7.02 3.80
C LEU A 102 5.90 7.56 5.09
N HIS A 103 6.99 6.92 5.53
CA HIS A 103 7.77 7.46 6.64
C HIS A 103 8.59 8.67 6.18
N GLU A 104 8.60 9.76 6.94
CA GLU A 104 9.27 11.00 6.58
C GLU A 104 10.77 10.83 6.34
N ASP A 105 11.43 9.93 7.07
CA ASP A 105 12.85 9.61 6.89
C ASP A 105 13.17 9.02 5.51
N SER A 106 12.16 8.51 4.83
CA SER A 106 12.30 7.94 3.48
C SER A 106 12.27 8.99 2.36
N VAL A 107 11.77 10.18 2.64
CA VAL A 107 11.58 11.25 1.64
C VAL A 107 12.89 11.63 0.95
N PRO A 108 14.02 11.86 1.66
CA PRO A 108 15.29 12.21 1.01
C PRO A 108 15.80 11.10 0.08
N ALA A 109 15.70 9.84 0.50
CA ALA A 109 16.18 8.69 -0.28
C ALA A 109 15.38 8.50 -1.58
N ILE A 110 14.03 8.58 -1.49
CA ILE A 110 13.16 8.47 -2.66
C ILE A 110 13.41 9.60 -3.65
N ARG A 111 13.52 10.85 -3.17
CA ARG A 111 13.83 12.01 -4.00
C ARG A 111 15.17 11.86 -4.71
N ALA A 112 16.23 11.50 -3.98
CA ALA A 112 17.55 11.28 -4.55
C ALA A 112 17.56 10.17 -5.61
N ALA A 113 16.76 9.10 -5.41
CA ALA A 113 16.63 8.03 -6.41
C ALA A 113 15.93 8.53 -7.68
N MET A 114 14.86 9.32 -7.56
CA MET A 114 14.16 9.92 -8.70
C MET A 114 15.09 10.87 -9.50
N GLU A 115 15.86 11.71 -8.81
CA GLU A 115 16.81 12.64 -9.43
C GLU A 115 17.93 11.89 -10.16
N ARG A 116 18.48 10.84 -9.54
CA ARG A 116 19.52 10.00 -10.13
C ARG A 116 19.07 9.29 -11.40
N GLU A 117 17.86 8.77 -11.38
CA GLU A 117 17.32 7.98 -12.50
C GLU A 117 16.54 8.84 -13.52
N LEU A 118 16.45 10.16 -13.35
CA LEU A 118 15.60 11.04 -14.17
C LEU A 118 15.87 10.88 -15.67
N ASN A 119 17.15 10.81 -16.05
CA ASN A 119 17.60 10.76 -17.44
C ASN A 119 17.85 9.32 -17.96
N ASP A 120 17.60 8.29 -17.16
CA ASP A 120 17.73 6.89 -17.60
C ASP A 120 16.35 6.33 -18.01
N PRO A 121 16.01 6.30 -19.33
CA PRO A 121 14.71 5.84 -19.81
C PRO A 121 14.49 4.34 -19.60
N ILE A 122 15.53 3.58 -19.27
CA ILE A 122 15.41 2.14 -18.99
C ILE A 122 14.74 1.91 -17.65
N VAL A 123 14.94 2.82 -16.67
CA VAL A 123 14.33 2.77 -15.36
C VAL A 123 12.91 3.31 -15.44
N ARG A 124 11.91 2.43 -15.40
CA ARG A 124 10.49 2.78 -15.55
C ARG A 124 9.77 2.93 -14.21
N GLY A 125 10.40 2.52 -13.12
CA GLY A 125 9.85 2.68 -11.77
C GLY A 125 10.88 2.45 -10.69
N LEU A 126 10.49 2.77 -9.44
CA LEU A 126 11.31 2.55 -8.26
C LEU A 126 10.52 1.73 -7.23
N LEU A 127 11.26 0.86 -6.55
CA LEU A 127 10.73 0.04 -5.46
C LEU A 127 10.79 0.79 -4.14
N VAL A 128 9.80 0.57 -3.31
CA VAL A 128 9.83 0.90 -1.88
C VAL A 128 9.76 -0.38 -1.05
N ASP A 129 10.42 -0.36 0.11
CA ASP A 129 10.34 -1.43 1.09
C ASP A 129 9.04 -1.31 1.90
N TYR A 130 8.57 -2.43 2.46
CA TYR A 130 7.33 -2.48 3.23
C TYR A 130 7.55 -2.97 4.65
N THR A 131 6.80 -2.36 5.57
CA THR A 131 6.51 -2.89 6.90
C THR A 131 5.00 -3.08 7.01
N HIS A 132 4.53 -4.33 7.05
CA HIS A 132 3.11 -4.66 7.16
C HIS A 132 2.72 -4.84 8.61
N PHE A 133 1.95 -3.90 9.17
CA PHE A 133 1.40 -4.05 10.52
C PHE A 133 0.25 -5.05 10.51
N TYR A 134 0.17 -5.85 11.57
CA TYR A 134 -0.82 -6.90 11.70
C TYR A 134 -1.36 -7.00 13.11
N GLY A 135 -2.66 -6.99 13.24
CA GLY A 135 -3.37 -7.10 14.51
C GLY A 135 -3.34 -5.83 15.36
N SER A 136 -2.23 -5.11 15.36
CA SER A 136 -2.07 -3.83 16.06
C SER A 136 -0.99 -2.98 15.43
N TYR A 137 -0.83 -1.75 15.90
CA TYR A 137 0.28 -0.88 15.48
C TYR A 137 1.64 -1.30 16.05
N TRP A 138 1.68 -2.20 17.02
CA TRP A 138 2.92 -2.63 17.70
C TRP A 138 3.45 -3.98 17.23
N THR A 139 2.80 -4.58 16.24
CA THR A 139 3.21 -5.86 15.68
C THR A 139 3.20 -5.82 14.15
N TYR A 140 4.19 -6.44 13.53
CA TYR A 140 4.30 -6.54 12.08
C TYR A 140 4.60 -7.96 11.61
N VAL A 141 4.16 -8.28 10.40
CA VAL A 141 4.36 -9.59 9.78
C VAL A 141 5.78 -9.72 9.24
N CYS A 142 6.36 -10.92 9.40
CA CYS A 142 7.66 -11.26 8.88
C CYS A 142 7.67 -12.62 8.16
N SER A 143 6.63 -12.90 7.35
CA SER A 143 6.46 -14.15 6.60
C SER A 143 6.40 -13.93 5.07
N PHE A 144 6.71 -14.99 4.29
CA PHE A 144 6.82 -14.94 2.82
C PHE A 144 5.49 -14.69 2.09
N GLY A 145 4.34 -14.88 2.72
CA GLY A 145 3.04 -14.57 2.15
C GLY A 145 2.81 -13.07 1.91
N TRP A 146 3.75 -12.23 2.39
CA TRP A 146 3.68 -10.78 2.28
C TRP A 146 4.81 -10.22 1.42
N TYR A 147 4.49 -9.29 0.53
CA TYR A 147 5.51 -8.65 -0.30
C TYR A 147 6.38 -7.71 0.53
N TYR A 148 7.69 -7.81 0.35
CA TYR A 148 8.66 -6.94 1.03
C TYR A 148 8.94 -5.66 0.28
N GLN A 149 8.64 -5.63 -1.01
CA GLN A 149 8.90 -4.51 -1.91
C GLN A 149 7.85 -4.48 -3.01
N GLU A 150 7.39 -3.28 -3.35
CA GLU A 150 6.52 -3.06 -4.50
C GLU A 150 6.91 -1.80 -5.27
N VAL A 151 6.50 -1.74 -6.53
CA VAL A 151 6.65 -0.55 -7.36
C VAL A 151 5.65 0.48 -6.90
N ARG A 152 6.13 1.58 -6.33
CA ARG A 152 5.28 2.68 -5.85
C ARG A 152 5.62 4.01 -6.50
N VAL A 153 6.74 4.08 -7.19
CA VAL A 153 7.13 5.23 -8.00
C VAL A 153 7.22 4.77 -9.45
N VAL A 154 6.51 5.42 -10.34
CA VAL A 154 6.51 5.14 -11.77
C VAL A 154 6.76 6.41 -12.57
N ARG A 155 7.33 6.27 -13.77
CA ARG A 155 7.41 7.40 -14.70
C ARG A 155 6.02 7.81 -15.16
N ARG A 156 5.86 9.10 -15.48
CA ARG A 156 4.71 9.57 -16.24
C ARG A 156 4.86 9.10 -17.69
N ASP A 157 4.35 7.93 -17.96
CA ASP A 157 4.45 7.25 -19.24
C ASP A 157 3.08 6.62 -19.56
N PRO A 158 2.44 6.95 -20.70
CA PRO A 158 1.13 6.41 -21.07
C PRO A 158 1.12 4.88 -21.24
N ASP A 159 2.30 4.28 -21.41
CA ASP A 159 2.45 2.83 -21.46
C ASP A 159 2.48 2.17 -20.07
N ILE A 160 2.42 2.94 -18.98
CA ILE A 160 2.40 2.40 -17.61
C ILE A 160 1.00 2.49 -17.03
N HIS A 161 0.51 1.38 -16.50
CA HIS A 161 -0.80 1.32 -15.83
C HIS A 161 -0.78 0.38 -14.63
N SER A 162 -1.66 0.64 -13.66
CA SER A 162 -1.99 -0.27 -12.59
C SER A 162 -2.87 -1.41 -13.11
N CYS A 163 -2.70 -2.62 -12.58
CA CYS A 163 -3.42 -3.80 -13.03
C CYS A 163 -3.93 -4.65 -11.85
N GLY A 164 -4.93 -5.49 -12.10
CA GLY A 164 -5.54 -6.36 -11.11
C GLY A 164 -6.11 -5.57 -9.92
N ASP A 165 -5.71 -5.95 -8.73
CA ASP A 165 -6.09 -5.34 -7.44
C ASP A 165 -5.29 -4.08 -7.08
N ALA A 166 -4.65 -3.44 -8.05
CA ALA A 166 -3.81 -2.26 -7.87
C ALA A 166 -2.56 -2.47 -6.98
N GLN A 167 -2.11 -3.70 -6.81
CA GLN A 167 -0.90 -3.97 -6.04
C GLN A 167 0.36 -3.40 -6.72
N GLY A 168 0.42 -3.38 -8.06
CA GLY A 168 1.60 -2.92 -8.80
C GLY A 168 1.26 -2.38 -10.18
N PHE A 169 2.31 -2.16 -10.98
CA PHE A 169 2.22 -1.55 -12.30
C PHE A 169 2.84 -2.43 -13.38
N ARG A 170 2.31 -2.31 -14.60
CA ARG A 170 2.75 -3.01 -15.81
C ARG A 170 2.86 -2.05 -16.98
N ALA A 171 3.59 -2.47 -18.00
CA ALA A 171 3.44 -1.90 -19.33
C ALA A 171 2.11 -2.35 -19.96
N VAL A 172 1.58 -1.61 -20.93
CA VAL A 172 0.30 -1.92 -21.61
C VAL A 172 0.31 -3.30 -22.26
N ASP A 173 1.46 -3.78 -22.73
CA ASP A 173 1.65 -5.13 -23.24
C ASP A 173 1.72 -6.22 -22.17
N GLY A 174 1.51 -5.87 -20.88
CA GLY A 174 1.56 -6.77 -19.74
C GLY A 174 2.95 -7.06 -19.19
N GLN A 175 4.02 -6.52 -19.81
CA GLN A 175 5.39 -6.75 -19.34
C GLN A 175 5.65 -6.11 -17.97
N LYS A 176 6.54 -6.75 -17.21
CA LYS A 176 7.04 -6.25 -15.92
C LYS A 176 7.92 -5.02 -16.13
N LEU A 177 7.69 -3.96 -15.35
CA LEU A 177 8.52 -2.76 -15.41
C LEU A 177 9.96 -3.05 -14.98
N ARG A 178 10.92 -2.42 -15.66
CA ARG A 178 12.33 -2.38 -15.23
C ARG A 178 12.44 -1.34 -14.12
N VAL A 179 12.93 -1.75 -12.96
CA VAL A 179 12.91 -0.91 -11.75
C VAL A 179 14.24 -0.98 -11.02
N LYS A 180 14.53 0.08 -10.23
CA LYS A 180 15.60 0.12 -9.24
C LYS A 180 15.03 0.35 -7.85
N THR A 181 15.84 0.19 -6.82
CA THR A 181 15.41 0.48 -5.43
C THR A 181 15.49 1.97 -5.16
N SER A 182 14.50 2.50 -4.41
CA SER A 182 14.52 3.90 -3.97
C SER A 182 15.21 4.10 -2.62
N GLY A 183 15.32 3.05 -1.82
CA GLY A 183 15.73 3.13 -0.41
C GLY A 183 14.65 3.68 0.53
N GLY A 184 13.44 3.92 0.02
CA GLY A 184 12.30 4.34 0.83
C GLY A 184 11.50 3.18 1.39
N ARG A 185 10.71 3.46 2.45
CA ARG A 185 9.88 2.47 3.14
C ARG A 185 8.46 3.00 3.36
N TYR A 186 7.49 2.17 3.02
CA TYR A 186 6.07 2.36 3.32
C TYR A 186 5.65 1.51 4.51
N PHE A 187 4.79 2.07 5.33
CA PHE A 187 4.14 1.44 6.45
C PHE A 187 2.70 1.12 6.06
N HIS A 188 2.37 -0.16 5.97
CA HIS A 188 1.05 -0.65 5.58
C HIS A 188 0.25 -1.05 6.81
N TYR A 189 -0.83 -0.32 7.06
CA TYR A 189 -1.70 -0.46 8.23
C TYR A 189 -3.00 -1.21 7.94
N GLY A 190 -3.17 -1.70 6.73
CA GLY A 190 -4.40 -2.35 6.30
C GLY A 190 -4.85 -3.53 7.15
N HIS A 191 -3.94 -4.13 7.92
CA HIS A 191 -4.22 -5.24 8.83
C HIS A 191 -3.97 -4.89 10.31
N ALA A 192 -3.84 -3.60 10.65
CA ALA A 192 -3.74 -3.11 12.03
C ALA A 192 -5.04 -2.46 12.47
N LEU A 193 -6.16 -3.13 12.24
CA LEU A 193 -7.50 -2.61 12.53
C LEU A 193 -8.01 -3.11 13.87
N LYS A 194 -8.89 -2.31 14.49
CA LYS A 194 -9.71 -2.76 15.60
C LYS A 194 -10.59 -3.95 15.16
N PRO A 195 -10.77 -4.97 15.99
CA PRO A 195 -11.56 -6.16 15.63
C PRO A 195 -12.94 -5.85 15.04
N ASP A 196 -13.62 -4.82 15.56
CA ASP A 196 -14.95 -4.43 15.12
C ASP A 196 -15.02 -3.92 13.66
N LEU A 197 -13.91 -3.34 13.17
CA LEU A 197 -13.81 -2.86 11.77
C LEU A 197 -13.40 -3.98 10.80
N ALA A 198 -12.95 -5.08 11.34
CA ALA A 198 -12.37 -6.16 10.58
C ALA A 198 -13.40 -6.88 9.70
N GLU A 199 -14.61 -7.11 10.22
CA GLU A 199 -15.71 -7.73 9.46
C GLU A 199 -16.17 -6.82 8.31
N SER A 200 -16.34 -5.53 8.57
CA SER A 200 -16.71 -4.56 7.54
C SER A 200 -15.69 -4.50 6.41
N LYS A 201 -14.40 -4.55 6.75
CA LYS A 201 -13.32 -4.63 5.77
C LYS A 201 -13.37 -5.93 4.97
N LEU A 202 -13.58 -7.08 5.63
CA LEU A 202 -13.69 -8.38 4.98
C LEU A 202 -14.83 -8.37 3.96
N ARG A 203 -16.04 -7.94 4.37
CA ARG A 203 -17.21 -7.85 3.48
C ARG A 203 -16.92 -6.95 2.26
N ASN A 204 -16.31 -5.80 2.47
CA ASN A 204 -15.96 -4.88 1.39
C ASN A 204 -14.92 -5.48 0.43
N LEU A 205 -13.85 -6.08 0.95
CA LEU A 205 -12.84 -6.74 0.11
C LEU A 205 -13.45 -7.91 -0.66
N SER A 206 -14.22 -8.77 0.01
CA SER A 206 -14.88 -9.92 -0.63
C SER A 206 -15.82 -9.48 -1.77
N SER A 207 -16.54 -8.36 -1.60
CA SER A 207 -17.43 -7.83 -2.64
C SER A 207 -16.72 -7.36 -3.91
N LEU A 208 -15.39 -7.19 -3.90
CA LEU A 208 -14.59 -6.89 -5.09
C LEU A 208 -14.30 -8.13 -5.95
N TYR A 209 -14.52 -9.32 -5.40
CA TYR A 209 -14.18 -10.59 -6.03
C TYR A 209 -15.37 -11.54 -6.18
N HIS A 210 -16.40 -11.38 -5.36
CA HIS A 210 -17.55 -12.27 -5.25
C HIS A 210 -18.87 -11.50 -5.38
N ASP A 211 -19.91 -12.21 -5.77
CA ASP A 211 -21.30 -11.76 -5.64
C ASP A 211 -21.77 -11.80 -4.17
N ASP A 212 -22.98 -11.33 -3.89
CA ASP A 212 -23.48 -11.21 -2.53
C ASP A 212 -23.55 -12.56 -1.80
N ALA A 213 -23.86 -13.65 -2.52
CA ALA A 213 -23.89 -15.01 -1.97
C ALA A 213 -22.47 -15.48 -1.59
N GLY A 214 -21.49 -15.23 -2.44
CA GLY A 214 -20.08 -15.53 -2.19
C GLY A 214 -19.50 -14.72 -1.03
N VAL A 215 -19.90 -13.46 -0.88
CA VAL A 215 -19.51 -12.63 0.28
C VAL A 215 -20.02 -13.25 1.59
N GLU A 216 -21.32 -13.64 1.64
CA GLU A 216 -21.89 -14.25 2.85
C GLU A 216 -21.26 -15.60 3.17
N GLU A 217 -20.92 -16.40 2.17
CA GLU A 217 -20.23 -17.67 2.35
C GLU A 217 -18.81 -17.46 2.89
N GLU A 218 -18.04 -16.51 2.33
CA GLU A 218 -16.70 -16.18 2.80
C GLU A 218 -16.71 -15.67 4.24
N VAL A 219 -17.63 -14.78 4.58
CA VAL A 219 -17.78 -14.26 5.96
C VAL A 219 -18.15 -15.38 6.93
N ARG A 220 -19.07 -16.29 6.53
CA ARG A 220 -19.50 -17.42 7.35
C ARG A 220 -18.40 -18.47 7.56
N SER A 221 -17.58 -18.72 6.53
CA SER A 221 -16.51 -19.71 6.58
C SER A 221 -15.30 -19.27 7.39
N ARG A 222 -15.12 -17.95 7.57
CA ARG A 222 -14.06 -17.43 8.42
C ARG A 222 -14.49 -17.45 9.89
N PRO A 223 -13.61 -17.87 10.79
CA PRO A 223 -13.89 -17.74 12.23
C PRO A 223 -14.17 -16.25 12.56
N PRO A 224 -14.92 -15.92 13.62
CA PRO A 224 -15.29 -14.56 14.00
C PRO A 224 -14.10 -13.70 14.43
N ARG A 225 -12.93 -13.98 13.89
CA ARG A 225 -11.66 -13.33 14.15
C ARG A 225 -11.00 -13.02 12.83
N PHE A 226 -10.83 -11.73 12.60
CA PHE A 226 -10.18 -11.20 11.41
C PHE A 226 -8.69 -11.57 11.30
N TYR A 227 -8.07 -11.95 12.42
CA TYR A 227 -6.65 -12.25 12.48
C TYR A 227 -6.46 -13.76 12.53
N ASP A 228 -5.82 -14.30 11.49
CA ASP A 228 -5.35 -15.68 11.49
C ASP A 228 -4.27 -15.82 12.57
N ASP A 229 -4.46 -16.74 13.49
CA ASP A 229 -3.43 -17.10 14.49
C ASP A 229 -2.17 -17.73 13.84
N ASP A 230 -2.18 -17.82 12.51
CA ASP A 230 -1.14 -18.43 11.69
C ASP A 230 -0.09 -17.44 11.16
N GLN A 231 -0.21 -16.15 11.44
CA GLN A 231 0.79 -15.17 11.00
C GLN A 231 1.98 -15.07 11.97
N LYS A 232 3.20 -15.18 11.41
CA LYS A 232 4.42 -14.92 12.17
C LYS A 232 4.60 -13.41 12.31
N VAL A 233 4.37 -12.91 13.50
CA VAL A 233 4.53 -11.48 13.83
C VAL A 233 5.72 -11.23 14.74
N LYS A 234 6.29 -10.03 14.64
CA LYS A 234 7.34 -9.51 15.53
C LYS A 234 6.88 -8.21 16.17
N PRO A 235 7.35 -7.89 17.38
CA PRO A 235 7.16 -6.58 17.97
C PRO A 235 7.79 -5.50 17.09
N PHE A 236 7.08 -4.40 16.90
CA PHE A 236 7.60 -3.20 16.26
C PHE A 236 8.16 -2.28 17.34
N THR A 237 9.45 -1.93 17.22
CA THR A 237 10.20 -1.14 18.19
C THR A 237 10.79 0.15 17.62
N ASP A 238 10.55 0.40 16.34
CA ASP A 238 10.96 1.60 15.63
C ASP A 238 9.87 2.70 15.72
N THR A 239 10.05 3.82 15.07
CA THR A 239 9.10 4.94 15.09
C THR A 239 8.05 4.79 14.00
N HIS A 240 6.80 5.16 14.33
CA HIS A 240 5.76 5.37 13.32
C HIS A 240 5.94 6.74 12.65
N PRO A 241 5.47 6.90 11.39
CA PRO A 241 5.43 8.20 10.74
C PRO A 241 4.75 9.24 11.63
N ALA A 242 5.28 10.47 11.68
CA ALA A 242 4.78 11.53 12.53
C ALA A 242 3.28 11.83 12.32
N VAL A 243 2.80 11.67 11.08
CA VAL A 243 1.38 11.83 10.72
C VAL A 243 0.45 10.77 11.32
N MET A 244 1.00 9.66 11.85
CA MET A 244 0.25 8.59 12.53
C MET A 244 0.23 8.72 14.05
N ARG A 245 0.99 9.66 14.62
CA ARG A 245 1.21 9.76 16.09
C ARG A 245 -0.07 9.73 16.90
N ASP A 246 -1.04 10.56 16.54
CA ASP A 246 -2.28 10.69 17.32
C ASP A 246 -3.15 9.43 17.20
N ILE A 247 -3.18 8.82 16.01
CA ILE A 247 -3.93 7.56 15.77
C ILE A 247 -3.31 6.42 16.57
N VAL A 248 -1.98 6.30 16.56
CA VAL A 248 -1.27 5.25 17.32
C VAL A 248 -1.45 5.48 18.82
N ALA A 249 -1.36 6.74 19.29
CA ALA A 249 -1.54 7.06 20.70
C ALA A 249 -2.96 6.83 21.21
N ALA A 250 -3.97 6.99 20.33
CA ALA A 250 -5.39 6.75 20.65
C ALA A 250 -5.78 5.29 20.56
N ALA A 251 -4.90 4.41 20.09
CA ALA A 251 -5.23 2.99 19.93
C ALA A 251 -5.32 2.29 21.30
N ASP A 252 -6.45 1.65 21.54
CA ASP A 252 -6.85 1.03 22.82
C ASP A 252 -6.89 -0.50 22.75
N TRP A 253 -6.33 -1.11 21.69
CA TRP A 253 -6.29 -2.56 21.53
C TRP A 253 -4.87 -3.05 21.28
N ILE A 254 -4.60 -4.28 21.71
CA ILE A 254 -3.32 -4.98 21.53
C ILE A 254 -3.62 -6.31 20.86
N TYR A 255 -2.79 -6.69 19.89
CA TYR A 255 -2.81 -8.01 19.29
C TYR A 255 -1.78 -8.90 19.99
N THR A 256 -2.23 -10.08 20.41
CA THR A 256 -1.36 -11.15 20.92
C THR A 256 -1.63 -12.42 20.13
N SER A 257 -0.62 -12.94 19.45
CA SER A 257 -0.75 -14.24 18.77
C SER A 257 -1.03 -15.33 19.81
N ARG A 258 -2.06 -16.14 19.56
CA ARG A 258 -2.46 -17.24 20.46
C ARG A 258 -1.70 -18.53 20.19
N ASN A 259 -0.95 -18.60 19.11
CA ASN A 259 -0.16 -19.76 18.76
C ASN A 259 1.34 -19.50 19.01
N PRO A 260 1.85 -19.72 20.23
CA PRO A 260 3.27 -19.49 20.55
C PRO A 260 4.21 -20.45 19.80
N LEU A 261 3.66 -21.55 19.25
CA LEU A 261 4.44 -22.56 18.51
C LEU A 261 4.56 -22.24 17.02
N ILE A 262 3.86 -21.22 16.53
CA ILE A 262 3.90 -20.84 15.12
C ILE A 262 5.32 -20.55 14.62
N ARG A 263 6.17 -19.99 15.47
CA ARG A 263 7.58 -19.72 15.19
C ARG A 263 8.41 -20.99 14.88
N PHE A 264 7.92 -22.17 15.25
CA PHE A 264 8.59 -23.46 15.03
C PHE A 264 8.07 -24.20 13.79
N ARG A 265 7.12 -23.65 13.05
CA ARG A 265 6.69 -24.23 11.77
C ARG A 265 7.89 -24.31 10.83
N ARG A 266 8.02 -25.46 10.13
CA ARG A 266 9.11 -25.73 9.16
C ARG A 266 9.20 -24.66 8.07
N GLU A 267 8.06 -24.11 7.66
CA GLU A 267 7.95 -23.02 6.67
C GLU A 267 8.68 -21.77 7.15
N TYR A 268 8.52 -21.36 8.39
CA TYR A 268 9.16 -20.19 8.98
C TYR A 268 10.66 -20.34 9.20
N PHE A 269 11.16 -21.57 9.34
CA PHE A 269 12.61 -21.83 9.39
C PHE A 269 13.29 -21.43 8.06
N TRP A 270 12.70 -21.82 6.93
CA TRP A 270 13.23 -21.43 5.63
C TRP A 270 13.09 -19.93 5.37
N GLU A 271 12.04 -19.30 5.86
CA GLU A 271 11.87 -17.86 5.83
C GLU A 271 12.96 -17.13 6.61
N ASP A 272 13.30 -17.59 7.80
CA ASP A 272 14.37 -17.01 8.61
C ASP A 272 15.75 -17.12 7.90
N ILE A 273 16.00 -18.25 7.25
CA ILE A 273 17.21 -18.43 6.42
C ILE A 273 17.21 -17.44 5.26
N ALA A 274 16.11 -17.30 4.53
CA ALA A 274 16.03 -16.39 3.41
C ALA A 274 16.15 -14.91 3.83
N LEU A 275 15.59 -14.55 4.99
CA LEU A 275 15.77 -13.23 5.60
C LEU A 275 17.23 -12.98 6.00
N LEU A 276 17.91 -13.99 6.54
CA LEU A 276 19.34 -13.91 6.86
C LEU A 276 20.17 -13.73 5.59
N VAL A 277 19.88 -14.50 4.52
CA VAL A 277 20.52 -14.35 3.21
C VAL A 277 20.30 -12.92 2.68
N LYS A 278 19.08 -12.41 2.72
CA LYS A 278 18.77 -11.03 2.32
C LYS A 278 19.60 -10.02 3.10
N ARG A 279 19.68 -10.19 4.42
CA ARG A 279 20.44 -9.29 5.30
C ARG A 279 21.95 -9.31 5.02
N CYS A 280 22.51 -10.49 4.73
CA CYS A 280 23.96 -10.66 4.50
C CYS A 280 24.38 -10.32 3.07
N THR A 281 23.54 -10.56 2.07
CA THR A 281 23.90 -10.48 0.64
C THR A 281 23.08 -9.47 -0.16
N GLY A 282 22.01 -8.94 0.39
CA GLY A 282 21.01 -8.13 -0.33
C GLY A 282 20.11 -8.95 -1.28
N LEU A 283 20.36 -10.25 -1.45
CA LEU A 283 19.59 -11.11 -2.35
C LEU A 283 18.29 -11.56 -1.70
N THR A 284 17.17 -11.37 -2.39
CA THR A 284 15.87 -11.86 -1.95
C THR A 284 15.56 -13.19 -2.62
N VAL A 285 15.42 -14.25 -1.83
CA VAL A 285 15.14 -15.63 -2.26
C VAL A 285 13.69 -15.98 -1.93
N GLY A 286 13.00 -16.68 -2.84
CA GLY A 286 11.65 -17.23 -2.57
C GLY A 286 10.50 -16.24 -2.65
N VAL A 287 10.72 -15.00 -3.09
CA VAL A 287 9.67 -13.96 -3.17
C VAL A 287 9.21 -13.80 -4.61
N HIS A 288 7.90 -13.85 -4.84
CA HIS A 288 7.31 -13.49 -6.13
C HIS A 288 7.56 -12.01 -6.43
N ARG A 289 8.18 -11.71 -7.57
CA ARG A 289 8.47 -10.35 -8.00
C ARG A 289 7.51 -9.94 -9.11
N ASN A 290 6.75 -8.91 -8.86
CA ASN A 290 5.85 -8.28 -9.85
C ASN A 290 6.59 -7.30 -10.78
N TYR A 291 7.91 -7.25 -10.75
CA TYR A 291 8.78 -6.30 -11.44
C TYR A 291 10.06 -6.98 -11.94
N ARG A 292 10.83 -6.29 -12.78
CA ARG A 292 12.17 -6.68 -13.22
C ARG A 292 13.22 -5.74 -12.58
N LEU A 293 13.85 -6.19 -11.51
CA LEU A 293 14.95 -5.43 -10.88
C LEU A 293 16.14 -5.37 -11.81
N ILE A 294 16.66 -4.17 -12.05
CA ILE A 294 17.90 -3.91 -12.80
C ILE A 294 18.94 -3.28 -11.86
N LYS A 295 20.23 -3.43 -12.23
CA LYS A 295 21.36 -2.91 -11.44
C LYS A 295 21.56 -1.40 -11.64
#